data_ba2641a6ad8317ac2b960389de362d8a
#
_entry.id   ba2641a6ad8317ac2b960389de362d8a
#
_cell.length_a   1.000
_cell.length_b   1.000
_cell.length_c   1.000
_cell.angle_alpha   90.00
_cell.angle_beta   90.00
_cell.angle_gamma   90.00
#
_symmetry.space_group_name_H-M   'P 1'
#
loop_
_entity.id
_entity.type
_entity.pdbx_description
1 polymer ?
#
loop_
_entity_poly.entity_id
_entity_poly.type
_entity_poly.pdbx_seq_one_letter_code
_entity_poly.pdbx_strand_id
1 'polypeptide(L)'
;MTTAQGMLQGELNFARVPQLLAQTQALGVGGVLDLSGVSNADSAGLALLLELSRRSKAKGLHLSIRGANEQIVQLARFFGLDQILHFE
;
A
#
# COMPACT_ATOMS: atom_id res chain seq x y z
N MET A 1 -22.95 -0.55 5.31
CA MET A 1 -21.99 -1.20 4.43
C MET A 1 -20.58 -0.66 4.67
N THR A 2 -19.67 -1.50 4.82
CA THR A 2 -18.31 -1.07 5.08
C THR A 2 -17.59 -0.71 3.80
N THR A 3 -16.75 0.30 3.89
CA THR A 3 -15.82 0.60 2.83
C THR A 3 -14.86 -0.59 2.68
N ALA A 4 -14.59 -0.98 1.46
CA ALA A 4 -13.58 -2.01 1.23
C ALA A 4 -12.25 -1.51 1.76
N GLN A 5 -11.67 -2.26 2.66
CA GLN A 5 -10.42 -1.90 3.33
C GLN A 5 -9.47 -3.07 3.26
N GLY A 6 -8.28 -2.83 2.72
CA GLY A 6 -7.21 -3.79 2.75
C GLY A 6 -6.31 -3.55 3.94
N MET A 7 -5.71 -4.62 4.43
CA MET A 7 -4.73 -4.53 5.50
C MET A 7 -3.54 -5.42 5.15
N LEU A 8 -2.35 -4.86 5.25
CA LEU A 8 -1.10 -5.59 5.07
C LEU A 8 -0.37 -5.62 6.40
N GLN A 9 0.36 -6.70 6.65
CA GLN A 9 1.07 -6.88 7.89
C GLN A 9 2.47 -7.43 7.64
N GLY A 10 3.37 -7.20 8.59
CA GLY A 10 4.73 -7.67 8.52
C GLY A 10 5.60 -6.77 7.67
N GLU A 11 6.56 -7.35 7.00
CA GLU A 11 7.47 -6.59 6.16
C GLU A 11 6.96 -6.52 4.72
N LEU A 12 7.05 -5.34 4.13
CA LEU A 12 6.77 -5.16 2.71
C LEU A 12 8.09 -5.17 1.97
N ASN A 13 8.56 -6.36 1.60
CA ASN A 13 9.85 -6.48 0.93
C ASN A 13 9.72 -7.34 -0.32
N PHE A 14 10.82 -7.37 -1.08
CA PHE A 14 10.87 -8.07 -2.36
C PHE A 14 10.42 -9.53 -2.24
N ALA A 15 10.84 -10.20 -1.19
CA ALA A 15 10.53 -11.62 -1.01
C ALA A 15 9.04 -11.88 -0.82
N ARG A 16 8.32 -10.90 -0.27
CA ARG A 16 6.90 -11.07 0.06
C ARG A 16 5.94 -10.48 -0.97
N VAL A 17 6.46 -9.71 -1.93
CA VAL A 17 5.59 -9.01 -2.89
C VAL A 17 4.65 -9.96 -3.65
N PRO A 18 5.10 -11.11 -4.19
CA PRO A 18 4.17 -11.99 -4.89
C PRO A 18 3.02 -12.48 -4.02
N GLN A 19 3.31 -12.82 -2.76
CA GLN A 19 2.31 -13.28 -1.81
C GLN A 19 1.33 -12.15 -1.48
N LEU A 20 1.87 -10.96 -1.28
CA LEU A 20 1.05 -9.79 -0.94
C LEU A 20 0.15 -9.38 -2.11
N LEU A 21 0.65 -9.47 -3.33
CA LEU A 21 -0.18 -9.21 -4.51
C LEU A 21 -1.34 -10.18 -4.62
N ALA A 22 -1.07 -11.47 -4.40
CA ALA A 22 -2.12 -12.48 -4.42
C ALA A 22 -3.16 -12.22 -3.34
N GLN A 23 -2.69 -11.85 -2.14
CA GLN A 23 -3.58 -11.55 -1.02
C GLN A 23 -4.48 -10.36 -1.33
N THR A 24 -3.91 -9.29 -1.88
CA THR A 24 -4.70 -8.09 -2.18
C THR A 24 -5.66 -8.32 -3.34
N GLN A 25 -5.30 -9.18 -4.29
CA GLN A 25 -6.23 -9.54 -5.36
C GLN A 25 -7.44 -10.29 -4.80
N ALA A 26 -7.19 -11.22 -3.88
CA ALA A 26 -8.27 -12.02 -3.29
C ALA A 26 -9.21 -11.17 -2.45
N LEU A 27 -8.67 -10.24 -1.69
CA LEU A 27 -9.46 -9.39 -0.80
C LEU A 27 -10.10 -8.20 -1.52
N GLY A 28 -9.49 -7.78 -2.61
CA GLY A 28 -9.87 -6.55 -3.29
C GLY A 28 -9.43 -5.34 -2.47
N VAL A 29 -8.74 -4.42 -3.10
CA VAL A 29 -8.35 -3.18 -2.44
C VAL A 29 -9.35 -2.11 -2.84
N GLY A 30 -10.05 -1.54 -1.86
CA GLY A 30 -10.99 -0.46 -2.08
C GLY A 30 -10.32 0.89 -1.95
N GLY A 31 -10.92 1.78 -1.19
CA GLY A 31 -10.40 3.13 -1.03
C GLY A 31 -9.41 3.31 0.10
N VAL A 32 -9.19 2.30 0.94
CA VAL A 32 -8.33 2.43 2.12
C VAL A 32 -7.44 1.20 2.26
N LEU A 33 -6.17 1.45 2.48
CA LEU A 33 -5.19 0.40 2.78
C LEU A 33 -4.53 0.73 4.12
N ASP A 34 -4.63 -0.20 5.06
CA ASP A 34 -4.12 -0.01 6.41
C ASP A 34 -2.74 -0.69 6.54
N LEU A 35 -1.74 0.10 6.86
CA LEU A 35 -0.37 -0.38 7.04
C LEU A 35 0.08 -0.35 8.50
N SER A 36 -0.85 -0.21 9.44
CA SER A 36 -0.48 -0.11 10.85
C SER A 36 0.24 -1.36 11.36
N GLY A 37 0.04 -2.50 10.71
CA GLY A 37 0.73 -3.74 11.05
C GLY A 37 2.03 -3.97 10.29
N VAL A 38 2.45 -3.01 9.47
CA VAL A 38 3.65 -3.15 8.66
C VAL A 38 4.84 -2.57 9.41
N SER A 39 5.90 -3.39 9.58
CA SER A 39 7.08 -2.98 10.34
C SER A 39 8.05 -2.14 9.50
N ASN A 40 8.24 -2.50 8.23
CA ASN A 40 9.09 -1.73 7.34
C ASN A 40 8.79 -2.09 5.89
N ALA A 41 9.38 -1.31 4.97
CA ALA A 41 9.24 -1.56 3.55
C ALA A 41 10.56 -1.26 2.86
N ASP A 42 10.84 -2.00 1.77
CA ASP A 42 11.90 -1.66 0.85
C ASP A 42 11.30 -1.07 -0.43
N SER A 43 12.13 -0.83 -1.43
CA SER A 43 11.64 -0.24 -2.68
C SER A 43 10.65 -1.15 -3.39
N ALA A 44 10.78 -2.47 -3.26
CA ALA A 44 9.81 -3.39 -3.85
C ALA A 44 8.46 -3.28 -3.13
N GLY A 45 8.47 -3.07 -1.82
CA GLY A 45 7.25 -2.83 -1.06
C GLY A 45 6.56 -1.54 -1.51
N LEU A 46 7.33 -0.47 -1.76
CA LEU A 46 6.76 0.76 -2.29
C LEU A 46 6.17 0.55 -3.67
N ALA A 47 6.84 -0.24 -4.52
CA ALA A 47 6.31 -0.55 -5.85
C ALA A 47 4.97 -1.28 -5.75
N LEU A 48 4.81 -2.15 -4.75
CA LEU A 48 3.55 -2.79 -4.49
C LEU A 48 2.46 -1.76 -4.16
N LEU A 49 2.77 -0.82 -3.27
CA LEU A 49 1.81 0.23 -2.91
C LEU A 49 1.42 1.06 -4.12
N LEU A 50 2.39 1.37 -4.96
CA LEU A 50 2.14 2.12 -6.18
C LEU A 50 1.21 1.35 -7.12
N GLU A 51 1.43 0.05 -7.27
CA GLU A 51 0.57 -0.78 -8.11
C GLU A 51 -0.86 -0.87 -7.57
N LEU A 52 -1.01 -0.99 -6.25
CA LEU A 52 -2.33 -1.01 -5.63
C LEU A 52 -3.05 0.31 -5.82
N SER A 53 -2.34 1.42 -5.71
CA SER A 53 -2.90 2.75 -5.97
C SER A 53 -3.36 2.86 -7.41
N ARG A 54 -2.56 2.36 -8.35
CA ARG A 54 -2.91 2.39 -9.77
C ARG A 54 -4.17 1.56 -10.04
N ARG A 55 -4.28 0.39 -9.43
CA ARG A 55 -5.45 -0.47 -9.61
C ARG A 55 -6.71 0.16 -9.04
N SER A 56 -6.59 0.80 -7.89
CA SER A 56 -7.73 1.51 -7.30
C SER A 56 -8.21 2.62 -8.21
N LYS A 57 -7.28 3.38 -8.75
CA LYS A 57 -7.61 4.48 -9.65
C LYS A 57 -8.31 3.97 -10.91
N ALA A 58 -7.88 2.83 -11.43
CA ALA A 58 -8.52 2.23 -12.60
C ALA A 58 -9.96 1.84 -12.33
N LYS A 59 -10.31 1.62 -11.07
CA LYS A 59 -11.68 1.31 -10.65
C LYS A 59 -12.46 2.55 -10.24
N GLY A 60 -11.91 3.73 -10.46
CA GLY A 60 -12.56 4.97 -10.08
C GLY A 60 -12.43 5.31 -8.61
N LEU A 61 -11.52 4.66 -7.89
CA LEU A 61 -11.30 4.89 -6.48
C LEU A 61 -10.01 5.66 -6.25
N HIS A 62 -9.92 6.27 -5.08
CA HIS A 62 -8.72 6.97 -4.65
C HIS A 62 -8.19 6.27 -3.40
N LEU A 63 -7.06 5.59 -3.54
CA LEU A 63 -6.52 4.80 -2.43
C LEU A 63 -5.87 5.71 -1.40
N SER A 64 -6.37 5.65 -0.17
CA SER A 64 -5.75 6.30 0.98
C SER A 64 -4.98 5.27 1.77
N ILE A 65 -3.74 5.60 2.15
CA ILE A 65 -2.87 4.70 2.89
C ILE A 65 -2.80 5.20 4.33
N ARG A 66 -3.26 4.36 5.26
CA ARG A 66 -3.36 4.73 6.68
C ARG A 66 -2.36 3.95 7.49
N GLY A 67 -1.88 4.55 8.56
CA GLY A 67 -1.06 3.86 9.53
C GLY A 67 0.36 3.56 9.08
N ALA A 68 0.81 4.12 7.97
CA ALA A 68 2.20 3.95 7.53
C ALA A 68 3.13 4.59 8.55
N ASN A 69 4.16 3.84 8.95
CA ASN A 69 5.13 4.38 9.89
C ASN A 69 6.08 5.36 9.19
N GLU A 70 6.92 6.02 10.00
CA GLU A 70 7.80 7.06 9.49
C GLU A 70 8.81 6.51 8.46
N GLN A 71 9.30 5.29 8.66
CA GLN A 71 10.26 4.68 7.74
C GLN A 71 9.65 4.57 6.33
N ILE A 72 8.40 4.14 6.25
CA ILE A 72 7.71 3.97 4.97
C ILE A 72 7.48 5.33 4.32
N VAL A 73 7.01 6.30 5.08
CA VAL A 73 6.73 7.63 4.54
C VAL A 73 8.01 8.30 4.05
N GLN A 74 9.10 8.19 4.82
CA GLN A 74 10.38 8.77 4.42
C GLN A 74 10.94 8.10 3.18
N LEU A 75 10.80 6.77 3.08
CA LEU A 75 11.27 6.05 1.91
C LEU A 75 10.48 6.48 0.66
N ALA A 76 9.16 6.62 0.80
CA ALA A 76 8.32 7.10 -0.29
C ALA A 76 8.73 8.51 -0.72
N ARG A 77 9.03 9.37 0.24
CA ARG A 77 9.47 10.73 -0.05
C ARG A 77 10.80 10.73 -0.77
N PHE A 78 11.71 9.85 -0.36
CA PHE A 78 13.02 9.74 -0.99
C PHE A 78 12.90 9.41 -2.48
N PHE A 79 11.94 8.57 -2.84
CA PHE A 79 11.70 8.19 -4.24
C PHE A 79 10.71 9.12 -4.95
N GLY A 80 10.25 10.17 -4.28
CA GLY A 80 9.29 11.09 -4.89
C GLY A 80 7.88 10.54 -5.00
N LEU A 81 7.58 9.45 -4.32
CA LEU A 81 6.27 8.80 -4.39
C LEU A 81 5.25 9.42 -3.44
N ASP A 82 5.67 10.29 -2.54
CA ASP A 82 4.76 10.99 -1.64
C ASP A 82 3.80 11.93 -2.38
N GLN A 83 4.12 12.27 -3.64
CA GLN A 83 3.23 13.04 -4.49
C GLN A 83 2.18 12.16 -5.17
N ILE A 84 2.42 10.87 -5.23
CA ILE A 84 1.57 9.91 -5.94
C ILE A 84 0.77 9.08 -4.95
N LEU A 85 1.43 8.60 -3.90
CA LEU A 85 0.78 7.82 -2.85
C LEU A 85 0.16 8.78 -1.84
N HIS A 86 -1.07 8.50 -1.48
CA HIS A 86 -1.83 9.36 -0.59
C HIS A 86 -1.77 8.79 0.84
N PHE A 87 -0.85 9.30 1.64
CA PHE A 87 -0.73 8.89 3.04
C PHE A 87 -1.62 9.76 3.91
N GLU A 88 -2.31 9.11 4.82
CA GLU A 88 -3.11 9.81 5.83
C GLU A 88 -2.42 9.80 7.19
#